data_2bd3c9fd4b257512a60771c360762e6c
#
_entry.id   2bd3c9fd4b257512a60771c360762e6c
#
_cell.length_a   1.000
_cell.length_b   1.000
_cell.length_c   1.000
_cell.angle_alpha   90.00
_cell.angle_beta   90.00
_cell.angle_gamma   90.00
#
_symmetry.space_group_name_H-M   'P 1'
#
loop_
_entity.id
_entity.type
_entity.pdbx_description
1 polymer ?
#
loop_
_entity_poly.entity_id
_entity_poly.type
_entity_poly.pdbx_seq_one_letter_code
_entity_poly.pdbx_strand_id
1 'polypeptide(L)'
;MKKLMCFLIITLLSFMYCEAQEAPVRVIVFGAHPDDCDNVAGGTAILFSQMGCKVKFVSMTNGDAGHQSMGGGALAKIRMAEAQEAGRRFGVEYTVLDNHDGELMPTLENRLKVIREIRNWKADLVIVHPPNDYHPDHRNTSILVQDASYMVIVPNIAPDTSPLKKNPVFMYPAASAPDISIDIDAVIEQKIYALSAHESQFFEWLPWTQGILDQVPKSKEERLKFLAKRYHPVDGAVKECLKKYYGESYGSKVVYAEAFKFAEFGRRPESEEILKLFPMVNKKK
;
A
#
# COMPACT_ATOMS: atom_id res chain seq x y z
N MET A 1 18.63 41.02 41.49
CA MET A 1 17.61 41.15 40.45
C MET A 1 18.12 40.85 39.03
N LYS A 2 19.29 41.29 38.58
CA LYS A 2 19.82 41.03 37.20
C LYS A 2 20.12 39.55 36.88
N LYS A 3 20.54 38.73 37.86
CA LYS A 3 20.81 37.30 37.65
C LYS A 3 19.55 36.43 37.51
N LEU A 4 18.43 36.86 38.12
CA LEU A 4 17.13 36.12 38.00
C LEU A 4 16.46 36.36 36.66
N MET A 5 16.68 37.54 36.05
CA MET A 5 16.13 37.89 34.75
C MET A 5 16.80 37.15 33.59
N CYS A 6 18.10 36.84 33.67
CA CYS A 6 18.80 36.03 32.67
C CYS A 6 18.35 34.55 32.67
N PHE A 7 18.01 33.99 33.83
CA PHE A 7 17.53 32.61 33.93
C PHE A 7 16.12 32.44 33.35
N LEU A 8 15.25 33.45 33.45
CA LEU A 8 13.90 33.42 32.88
C LEU A 8 13.92 33.54 31.36
N ILE A 9 14.88 34.28 30.79
CA ILE A 9 14.99 34.44 29.32
C ILE A 9 15.52 33.15 28.67
N ILE A 10 16.44 32.44 29.33
CA ILE A 10 16.98 31.16 28.83
C ILE A 10 15.91 30.05 28.85
N THR A 11 15.04 30.02 29.87
CA THR A 11 13.92 29.05 29.93
C THR A 11 12.80 29.37 28.93
N LEU A 12 12.57 30.63 28.56
CA LEU A 12 11.60 30.97 27.51
C LEU A 12 12.11 30.63 26.08
N LEU A 13 13.43 30.75 25.86
CA LEU A 13 14.03 30.38 24.55
C LEU A 13 14.10 28.88 24.30
N SER A 14 14.14 28.04 25.33
CA SER A 14 14.09 26.59 25.19
C SER A 14 12.68 26.05 24.85
N PHE A 15 11.62 26.84 25.01
CA PHE A 15 10.26 26.48 24.61
C PHE A 15 9.90 26.85 23.16
N MET A 16 10.73 27.57 22.43
CA MET A 16 10.46 28.03 21.08
C MET A 16 11.04 27.15 19.96
N TYR A 17 11.80 26.09 20.28
CA TYR A 17 12.26 25.09 19.34
C TYR A 17 11.42 23.78 19.45
N CYS A 18 10.10 23.91 19.43
CA CYS A 18 9.29 22.79 18.96
C CYS A 18 9.28 22.93 17.44
N GLU A 19 10.27 22.35 16.76
CA GLU A 19 10.13 22.07 15.33
C GLU A 19 8.80 21.36 15.20
N ALA A 20 7.88 21.96 14.45
CA ALA A 20 6.61 21.32 14.13
C ALA A 20 6.96 20.05 13.35
N GLN A 21 6.95 18.91 14.04
CA GLN A 21 7.20 17.61 13.44
C GLN A 21 6.20 17.50 12.29
N GLU A 22 6.68 17.43 11.05
CA GLU A 22 5.80 17.30 9.88
C GLU A 22 4.87 16.11 10.15
N ALA A 23 3.57 16.30 9.92
CA ALA A 23 2.60 15.24 10.17
C ALA A 23 2.99 13.99 9.35
N PRO A 24 2.90 12.80 9.94
CA PRO A 24 3.30 11.58 9.27
C PRO A 24 2.49 11.36 7.99
N VAL A 25 3.15 10.95 6.92
CA VAL A 25 2.51 10.61 5.63
C VAL A 25 1.45 9.54 5.85
N ARG A 26 0.30 9.74 5.21
CA ARG A 26 -0.86 8.85 5.29
C ARG A 26 -1.08 8.18 3.95
N VAL A 27 -0.80 6.89 3.89
CA VAL A 27 -0.90 6.08 2.67
C VAL A 27 -2.14 5.21 2.74
N ILE A 28 -2.89 5.11 1.64
CA ILE A 28 -3.97 4.14 1.48
C ILE A 28 -3.73 3.35 0.20
N VAL A 29 -3.89 2.04 0.28
CA VAL A 29 -3.74 1.13 -0.86
C VAL A 29 -5.08 0.45 -1.12
N PHE A 30 -5.57 0.51 -2.34
CA PHE A 30 -6.79 -0.18 -2.76
C PHE A 30 -6.43 -1.40 -3.60
N GLY A 31 -6.80 -2.58 -3.12
CA GLY A 31 -6.81 -3.83 -3.84
C GLY A 31 -8.24 -4.26 -4.18
N ALA A 32 -8.42 -5.13 -5.14
CA ALA A 32 -9.72 -5.71 -5.44
C ALA A 32 -10.07 -6.82 -4.45
N HIS A 33 -9.10 -7.67 -4.09
CA HIS A 33 -9.27 -8.83 -3.22
C HIS A 33 -8.41 -8.72 -1.95
N PRO A 34 -8.76 -9.47 -0.88
CA PRO A 34 -7.96 -9.51 0.37
C PRO A 34 -6.65 -10.27 0.15
N ASP A 35 -5.61 -9.62 -0.33
CA ASP A 35 -4.21 -10.03 -0.58
C ASP A 35 -3.52 -9.14 -1.65
N ASP A 36 -4.28 -8.40 -2.46
CA ASP A 36 -3.73 -7.57 -3.53
C ASP A 36 -2.83 -6.45 -3.02
N CYS A 37 -3.31 -5.69 -2.01
CA CYS A 37 -2.54 -4.60 -1.40
C CYS A 37 -1.19 -5.09 -0.89
N ASP A 38 -1.22 -6.23 -0.24
CA ASP A 38 -0.10 -6.94 0.37
C ASP A 38 0.95 -7.31 -0.67
N ASN A 39 0.47 -7.83 -1.79
CA ASN A 39 1.32 -8.29 -2.88
C ASN A 39 2.02 -7.11 -3.58
N VAL A 40 1.27 -6.05 -3.90
CA VAL A 40 1.78 -4.95 -4.73
C VAL A 40 2.56 -3.88 -3.95
N ALA A 41 2.25 -3.65 -2.66
CA ALA A 41 2.81 -2.56 -1.87
C ALA A 41 3.25 -2.97 -0.45
N GLY A 42 3.28 -4.27 -0.14
CA GLY A 42 3.53 -4.76 1.23
C GLY A 42 4.90 -4.37 1.78
N GLY A 43 5.96 -4.47 0.99
CA GLY A 43 7.31 -4.06 1.40
C GLY A 43 7.40 -2.56 1.66
N THR A 44 6.85 -1.76 0.76
CA THR A 44 6.74 -0.30 0.92
C THR A 44 5.91 0.06 2.14
N ALA A 45 4.81 -0.65 2.39
CA ALA A 45 3.95 -0.44 3.56
C ALA A 45 4.69 -0.71 4.88
N ILE A 46 5.48 -1.78 4.96
CA ILE A 46 6.33 -2.07 6.12
C ILE A 46 7.30 -0.91 6.37
N LEU A 47 7.98 -0.42 5.33
CA LEU A 47 8.92 0.70 5.46
C LEU A 47 8.23 1.97 5.94
N PHE A 48 7.06 2.32 5.39
CA PHE A 48 6.25 3.43 5.89
C PHE A 48 5.88 3.27 7.37
N SER A 49 5.39 2.09 7.75
CA SER A 49 5.00 1.78 9.13
C SER A 49 6.18 1.92 10.10
N GLN A 50 7.36 1.38 9.75
CA GLN A 50 8.59 1.48 10.54
C GLN A 50 9.08 2.93 10.71
N MET A 51 8.70 3.83 9.80
CA MET A 51 9.00 5.25 9.86
C MET A 51 7.93 6.09 10.58
N GLY A 52 6.93 5.43 11.18
CA GLY A 52 5.85 6.10 11.89
C GLY A 52 4.75 6.69 11.00
N CYS A 53 4.81 6.47 9.68
CA CYS A 53 3.75 6.81 8.76
C CYS A 53 2.51 5.95 9.00
N LYS A 54 1.36 6.42 8.53
CA LYS A 54 0.10 5.68 8.67
C LYS A 54 -0.24 4.99 7.35
N VAL A 55 -0.45 3.69 7.38
CA VAL A 55 -0.80 2.90 6.19
C VAL A 55 -2.11 2.15 6.41
N LYS A 56 -2.96 2.17 5.39
CA LYS A 56 -4.22 1.42 5.35
C LYS A 56 -4.32 0.64 4.04
N PHE A 57 -4.67 -0.63 4.15
CA PHE A 57 -5.08 -1.49 3.05
C PHE A 57 -6.60 -1.57 2.99
N VAL A 58 -7.15 -1.49 1.80
CA VAL A 58 -8.60 -1.62 1.55
C VAL A 58 -8.81 -2.61 0.42
N SER A 59 -9.44 -3.73 0.72
CA SER A 59 -9.96 -4.64 -0.31
C SER A 59 -11.35 -4.22 -0.72
N MET A 60 -11.60 -4.09 -2.02
CA MET A 60 -12.92 -3.69 -2.54
C MET A 60 -13.94 -4.82 -2.50
N THR A 61 -13.51 -6.09 -2.53
CA THR A 61 -14.36 -7.27 -2.40
C THR A 61 -14.00 -8.09 -1.16
N ASN A 62 -14.90 -8.98 -0.75
CA ASN A 62 -14.69 -9.89 0.38
C ASN A 62 -13.98 -11.20 -0.01
N GLY A 63 -13.69 -11.41 -1.30
CA GLY A 63 -12.93 -12.54 -1.82
C GLY A 63 -13.68 -13.88 -1.74
N ASP A 64 -15.00 -13.88 -1.75
CA ASP A 64 -15.84 -15.05 -1.48
C ASP A 64 -15.98 -16.04 -2.63
N ALA A 65 -15.35 -15.78 -3.80
CA ALA A 65 -15.36 -16.69 -4.95
C ALA A 65 -13.97 -17.27 -5.30
N GLY A 66 -12.89 -16.75 -4.73
CA GLY A 66 -11.52 -17.14 -5.09
C GLY A 66 -11.01 -18.37 -4.33
N HIS A 67 -11.61 -19.57 -4.56
CA HIS A 67 -11.12 -20.83 -4.00
C HIS A 67 -11.72 -22.04 -4.74
N GLN A 68 -10.96 -23.17 -4.85
CA GLN A 68 -11.34 -24.35 -5.63
C GLN A 68 -12.45 -25.21 -4.99
N SER A 69 -12.70 -25.08 -3.69
CA SER A 69 -13.63 -25.97 -2.97
C SER A 69 -14.53 -25.26 -1.95
N MET A 70 -14.28 -23.98 -1.68
CA MET A 70 -15.09 -23.16 -0.78
C MET A 70 -15.59 -21.91 -1.50
N GLY A 71 -16.68 -21.31 -1.00
CA GLY A 71 -17.22 -20.06 -1.55
C GLY A 71 -18.21 -19.40 -0.59
N GLY A 72 -18.69 -18.24 -1.00
CA GLY A 72 -19.67 -17.44 -0.27
C GLY A 72 -19.18 -17.02 1.11
N GLY A 73 -20.12 -16.83 2.05
CA GLY A 73 -19.82 -16.26 3.37
C GLY A 73 -18.79 -17.06 4.20
N ALA A 74 -18.65 -18.38 3.95
CA ALA A 74 -17.64 -19.19 4.63
C ALA A 74 -16.22 -18.79 4.22
N LEU A 75 -15.97 -18.62 2.91
CA LEU A 75 -14.68 -18.18 2.38
C LEU A 75 -14.43 -16.71 2.74
N ALA A 76 -15.44 -15.84 2.59
CA ALA A 76 -15.31 -14.42 2.96
C ALA A 76 -14.83 -14.24 4.41
N LYS A 77 -15.38 -15.03 5.34
CA LYS A 77 -14.97 -15.00 6.76
C LYS A 77 -13.51 -15.42 6.96
N ILE A 78 -13.06 -16.44 6.23
CA ILE A 78 -11.66 -16.89 6.27
C ILE A 78 -10.75 -15.80 5.73
N ARG A 79 -11.02 -15.29 4.54
CA ARG A 79 -10.20 -14.27 3.88
C ARG A 79 -10.15 -12.95 4.66
N MET A 80 -11.25 -12.58 5.30
CA MET A 80 -11.26 -11.43 6.22
C MET A 80 -10.32 -11.65 7.41
N ALA A 81 -10.34 -12.83 8.04
CA ALA A 81 -9.45 -13.14 9.16
C ALA A 81 -7.97 -13.16 8.72
N GLU A 82 -7.69 -13.72 7.56
CA GLU A 82 -6.35 -13.71 6.95
C GLU A 82 -5.85 -12.30 6.67
N ALA A 83 -6.70 -11.42 6.11
CA ALA A 83 -6.38 -10.01 5.85
C ALA A 83 -6.09 -9.24 7.16
N GLN A 84 -6.86 -9.47 8.23
CA GLN A 84 -6.59 -8.85 9.53
C GLN A 84 -5.25 -9.30 10.11
N GLU A 85 -4.93 -10.59 10.03
CA GLU A 85 -3.63 -11.11 10.48
C GLU A 85 -2.48 -10.60 9.60
N ALA A 86 -2.67 -10.51 8.28
CA ALA A 86 -1.70 -9.90 7.38
C ALA A 86 -1.44 -8.43 7.76
N GLY A 87 -2.51 -7.64 7.94
CA GLY A 87 -2.40 -6.24 8.38
C GLY A 87 -1.60 -6.08 9.67
N ARG A 88 -1.84 -6.96 10.65
CA ARG A 88 -1.07 -6.99 11.90
C ARG A 88 0.43 -7.26 11.67
N ARG A 89 0.76 -8.20 10.76
CA ARG A 89 2.15 -8.54 10.43
C ARG A 89 2.85 -7.45 9.61
N PHE A 90 2.11 -6.74 8.73
CA PHE A 90 2.61 -5.58 7.98
C PHE A 90 2.73 -4.32 8.84
N GLY A 91 2.00 -4.24 9.95
CA GLY A 91 1.88 -3.03 10.79
C GLY A 91 0.97 -1.97 10.15
N VAL A 92 -0.11 -2.39 9.49
CA VAL A 92 -1.06 -1.53 8.78
C VAL A 92 -2.50 -1.80 9.24
N GLU A 93 -3.39 -0.83 9.04
CA GLU A 93 -4.83 -1.07 9.14
C GLU A 93 -5.32 -1.80 7.88
N TYR A 94 -6.24 -2.77 8.03
CA TYR A 94 -6.82 -3.48 6.92
C TYR A 94 -8.36 -3.43 6.98
N THR A 95 -8.98 -2.93 5.92
CA THR A 95 -10.44 -2.95 5.72
C THR A 95 -10.79 -3.85 4.54
N VAL A 96 -11.76 -4.72 4.72
CA VAL A 96 -12.35 -5.54 3.65
C VAL A 96 -13.78 -5.09 3.46
N LEU A 97 -14.10 -4.57 2.27
CA LEU A 97 -15.46 -4.16 1.91
C LEU A 97 -16.27 -5.37 1.45
N ASP A 98 -17.59 -5.32 1.67
CA ASP A 98 -18.50 -6.43 1.42
C ASP A 98 -19.14 -6.34 0.03
N ASN A 99 -18.30 -6.38 -1.03
CA ASN A 99 -18.74 -6.67 -2.38
C ASN A 99 -18.33 -8.11 -2.74
N HIS A 100 -19.14 -8.79 -3.55
CA HIS A 100 -18.81 -10.16 -4.03
C HIS A 100 -17.59 -10.14 -4.95
N ASP A 101 -16.74 -11.15 -4.80
CA ASP A 101 -15.57 -11.40 -5.65
C ASP A 101 -16.03 -11.82 -7.06
N GLY A 102 -15.45 -11.21 -8.09
CA GLY A 102 -15.84 -11.40 -9.49
C GLY A 102 -17.00 -10.51 -9.96
N GLU A 103 -17.67 -9.80 -9.03
CA GLU A 103 -18.88 -9.03 -9.31
C GLU A 103 -18.75 -7.51 -9.00
N LEU A 104 -17.54 -7.04 -8.74
CA LEU A 104 -17.33 -5.62 -8.44
C LEU A 104 -17.69 -4.74 -9.65
N MET A 105 -18.64 -3.84 -9.47
CA MET A 105 -19.06 -2.88 -10.49
C MET A 105 -18.74 -1.44 -10.08
N PRO A 106 -18.39 -0.55 -11.03
CA PRO A 106 -18.09 0.86 -10.76
C PRO A 106 -19.38 1.69 -10.55
N THR A 107 -20.17 1.29 -9.56
CA THR A 107 -21.43 1.98 -9.21
C THR A 107 -21.16 3.24 -8.40
N LEU A 108 -22.17 4.15 -8.34
CA LEU A 108 -22.13 5.32 -7.47
C LEU A 108 -21.91 4.93 -6.00
N GLU A 109 -22.56 3.86 -5.53
CA GLU A 109 -22.43 3.38 -4.16
C GLU A 109 -20.97 3.01 -3.85
N ASN A 110 -20.33 2.20 -4.68
CA ASN A 110 -18.95 1.79 -4.50
C ASN A 110 -17.97 2.97 -4.62
N ARG A 111 -18.21 3.92 -5.54
CA ARG A 111 -17.43 5.16 -5.62
C ARG A 111 -17.52 5.99 -4.35
N LEU A 112 -18.72 6.11 -3.75
CA LEU A 112 -18.90 6.82 -2.48
C LEU A 112 -18.17 6.12 -1.32
N LYS A 113 -18.11 4.78 -1.29
CA LYS A 113 -17.29 4.03 -0.32
C LYS A 113 -15.81 4.42 -0.47
N VAL A 114 -15.26 4.43 -1.69
CA VAL A 114 -13.86 4.83 -1.96
C VAL A 114 -13.60 6.28 -1.51
N ILE A 115 -14.49 7.23 -1.83
CA ILE A 115 -14.36 8.62 -1.40
C ILE A 115 -14.30 8.73 0.12
N ARG A 116 -15.18 8.03 0.84
CA ARG A 116 -15.20 8.02 2.31
C ARG A 116 -13.91 7.43 2.89
N GLU A 117 -13.42 6.33 2.34
CA GLU A 117 -12.16 5.72 2.78
C GLU A 117 -10.98 6.70 2.64
N ILE A 118 -10.81 7.34 1.48
CA ILE A 118 -9.74 8.31 1.23
C ILE A 118 -9.86 9.52 2.17
N ARG A 119 -11.07 10.07 2.36
CA ARG A 119 -11.31 11.24 3.20
C ARG A 119 -11.12 10.96 4.69
N ASN A 120 -11.68 9.87 5.20
CA ASN A 120 -11.55 9.48 6.61
C ASN A 120 -10.10 9.17 6.96
N TRP A 121 -9.37 8.56 6.02
CA TRP A 121 -7.95 8.32 6.16
C TRP A 121 -7.11 9.59 6.06
N LYS A 122 -7.64 10.67 5.46
CA LYS A 122 -6.91 11.90 5.11
C LYS A 122 -5.65 11.58 4.31
N ALA A 123 -5.81 10.77 3.26
CA ALA A 123 -4.70 10.25 2.49
C ALA A 123 -3.87 11.34 1.82
N ASP A 124 -2.54 11.22 1.88
CA ASP A 124 -1.57 11.98 1.10
C ASP A 124 -1.20 11.23 -0.18
N LEU A 125 -1.18 9.89 -0.09
CA LEU A 125 -0.80 8.96 -1.15
C LEU A 125 -1.83 7.86 -1.27
N VAL A 126 -2.28 7.58 -2.49
CA VAL A 126 -3.20 6.50 -2.84
C VAL A 126 -2.52 5.59 -3.84
N ILE A 127 -2.42 4.30 -3.55
CA ILE A 127 -1.93 3.27 -4.47
C ILE A 127 -3.12 2.39 -4.87
N VAL A 128 -3.22 2.05 -6.15
CA VAL A 128 -4.33 1.25 -6.70
C VAL A 128 -3.85 0.42 -7.90
N HIS A 129 -4.60 -0.58 -8.31
CA HIS A 129 -4.36 -1.34 -9.53
C HIS A 129 -4.21 -0.44 -10.77
N PRO A 130 -3.39 -0.80 -11.75
CA PRO A 130 -3.34 -0.12 -13.02
C PRO A 130 -4.69 -0.25 -13.77
N PRO A 131 -5.04 0.69 -14.67
CA PRO A 131 -6.31 0.64 -15.41
C PRO A 131 -6.41 -0.55 -16.38
N ASN A 132 -5.27 -1.07 -16.82
CA ASN A 132 -5.16 -2.26 -17.67
C ASN A 132 -4.67 -3.43 -16.83
N ASP A 133 -5.57 -4.35 -16.51
CA ASP A 133 -5.30 -5.55 -15.72
C ASP A 133 -6.11 -6.72 -16.26
N TYR A 134 -5.66 -7.96 -15.97
CA TYR A 134 -6.34 -9.17 -16.42
C TYR A 134 -7.70 -9.37 -15.73
N HIS A 135 -7.80 -9.01 -14.43
CA HIS A 135 -8.99 -9.25 -13.64
C HIS A 135 -10.01 -8.11 -13.75
N PRO A 136 -11.31 -8.39 -13.95
CA PRO A 136 -12.35 -7.36 -14.03
C PRO A 136 -12.40 -6.51 -12.75
N ASP A 137 -12.33 -7.11 -11.56
CA ASP A 137 -12.39 -6.38 -10.29
C ASP A 137 -11.18 -5.48 -10.09
N HIS A 138 -9.98 -5.86 -10.55
CA HIS A 138 -8.80 -4.98 -10.53
C HIS A 138 -9.05 -3.73 -11.37
N ARG A 139 -9.57 -3.90 -12.62
CA ARG A 139 -9.90 -2.76 -13.49
C ARG A 139 -11.00 -1.91 -12.89
N ASN A 140 -12.05 -2.51 -12.33
CA ASN A 140 -13.16 -1.78 -11.71
C ASN A 140 -12.73 -1.07 -10.42
N THR A 141 -11.81 -1.64 -9.62
CA THR A 141 -11.17 -0.95 -8.51
C THR A 141 -10.41 0.29 -8.99
N SER A 142 -9.63 0.16 -10.08
CA SER A 142 -8.92 1.28 -10.69
C SER A 142 -9.87 2.39 -11.15
N ILE A 143 -10.95 2.04 -11.86
CA ILE A 143 -11.99 2.96 -12.32
C ILE A 143 -12.63 3.70 -11.14
N LEU A 144 -13.02 2.97 -10.08
CA LEU A 144 -13.64 3.54 -8.88
C LEU A 144 -12.73 4.57 -8.19
N VAL A 145 -11.44 4.26 -8.06
CA VAL A 145 -10.46 5.18 -7.46
C VAL A 145 -10.18 6.36 -8.38
N GLN A 146 -10.08 6.15 -9.68
CA GLN A 146 -9.95 7.24 -10.66
C GLN A 146 -11.14 8.19 -10.62
N ASP A 147 -12.37 7.67 -10.64
CA ASP A 147 -13.59 8.45 -10.53
C ASP A 147 -13.69 9.21 -9.20
N ALA A 148 -13.18 8.63 -8.11
CA ALA A 148 -13.14 9.28 -6.81
C ALA A 148 -12.10 10.39 -6.72
N SER A 149 -11.04 10.34 -7.51
CA SER A 149 -9.83 11.16 -7.34
C SER A 149 -10.08 12.66 -7.32
N TYR A 150 -10.95 13.18 -8.19
CA TYR A 150 -11.37 14.58 -8.15
C TYR A 150 -12.40 14.83 -7.02
N MET A 151 -13.29 13.86 -6.77
CA MET A 151 -14.42 14.04 -5.88
C MET A 151 -14.04 14.13 -4.40
N VAL A 152 -12.87 13.65 -4.00
CA VAL A 152 -12.41 13.69 -2.60
C VAL A 152 -12.21 15.11 -2.06
N ILE A 153 -12.05 16.12 -2.93
CA ILE A 153 -11.95 17.54 -2.54
C ILE A 153 -13.28 18.32 -2.71
N VAL A 154 -14.35 17.70 -3.28
CA VAL A 154 -15.61 18.38 -3.60
C VAL A 154 -16.57 18.34 -2.40
N PRO A 155 -16.89 19.46 -1.73
CA PRO A 155 -17.63 19.46 -0.46
C PRO A 155 -19.00 18.79 -0.50
N ASN A 156 -19.75 18.96 -1.59
CA ASN A 156 -21.13 18.47 -1.70
C ASN A 156 -21.26 17.02 -2.17
N ILE A 157 -20.13 16.34 -2.38
CA ILE A 157 -20.08 14.89 -2.63
C ILE A 157 -19.77 14.19 -1.32
N ALA A 158 -20.49 13.13 -0.96
CA ALA A 158 -20.40 12.43 0.33
C ALA A 158 -20.31 13.42 1.53
N PRO A 159 -21.35 14.26 1.75
CA PRO A 159 -21.33 15.37 2.73
C PRO A 159 -21.25 14.90 4.19
N ASP A 160 -21.39 13.60 4.42
CA ASP A 160 -21.19 12.92 5.70
C ASP A 160 -19.69 12.80 6.09
N THR A 161 -18.78 13.12 5.16
CA THR A 161 -17.32 13.15 5.40
C THR A 161 -16.72 14.49 4.98
N SER A 162 -15.73 14.98 5.74
CA SER A 162 -15.04 16.23 5.40
C SER A 162 -14.21 16.09 4.13
N PRO A 163 -14.33 17.02 3.16
CA PRO A 163 -13.50 17.00 1.96
C PRO A 163 -12.01 17.22 2.31
N LEU A 164 -11.14 16.66 1.50
CA LEU A 164 -9.71 16.91 1.65
C LEU A 164 -9.37 18.34 1.22
N LYS A 165 -8.42 18.97 1.91
CA LYS A 165 -7.92 20.32 1.57
C LYS A 165 -7.02 20.31 0.33
N LYS A 166 -6.35 19.19 0.07
CA LYS A 166 -5.41 18.97 -1.04
C LYS A 166 -5.68 17.60 -1.63
N ASN A 167 -5.66 17.50 -2.95
CA ASN A 167 -5.83 16.21 -3.62
C ASN A 167 -4.62 15.31 -3.35
N PRO A 168 -4.80 14.02 -3.03
CA PRO A 168 -3.69 13.07 -2.89
C PRO A 168 -2.90 12.88 -4.17
N VAL A 169 -1.71 12.32 -4.05
CA VAL A 169 -0.99 11.70 -5.15
C VAL A 169 -1.52 10.30 -5.37
N PHE A 170 -1.83 9.93 -6.62
CA PHE A 170 -2.29 8.60 -7.00
C PHE A 170 -1.22 7.87 -7.78
N MET A 171 -1.09 6.57 -7.54
CA MET A 171 -0.07 5.73 -8.15
C MET A 171 -0.59 4.32 -8.41
N TYR A 172 0.07 3.62 -9.34
CA TYR A 172 -0.11 2.19 -9.55
C TYR A 172 1.23 1.46 -9.69
N PRO A 173 1.26 0.14 -9.40
CA PRO A 173 2.43 -0.69 -9.65
C PRO A 173 2.82 -0.64 -11.12
N ALA A 174 4.10 -0.44 -11.43
CA ALA A 174 4.60 -0.34 -12.79
C ALA A 174 6.07 -0.74 -12.89
N ALA A 175 6.35 -1.95 -13.33
CA ALA A 175 7.73 -2.42 -13.48
C ALA A 175 8.41 -1.94 -14.76
N SER A 176 7.65 -1.73 -15.85
CA SER A 176 8.23 -1.40 -17.17
C SER A 176 8.67 0.07 -17.33
N ALA A 177 8.02 0.99 -16.60
CA ALA A 177 8.32 2.42 -16.67
C ALA A 177 7.99 3.12 -15.34
N PRO A 178 8.70 2.80 -14.25
CA PRO A 178 8.43 3.38 -12.94
C PRO A 178 8.89 4.83 -12.85
N ASP A 179 8.08 5.67 -12.19
CA ASP A 179 8.51 7.01 -11.76
C ASP A 179 9.33 6.93 -10.46
N ILE A 180 9.04 5.92 -9.60
CA ILE A 180 9.80 5.63 -8.38
C ILE A 180 9.88 4.12 -8.12
N SER A 181 11.03 3.67 -7.64
CA SER A 181 11.26 2.30 -7.17
C SER A 181 11.78 2.32 -5.74
N ILE A 182 11.16 1.52 -4.87
CA ILE A 182 11.46 1.46 -3.44
C ILE A 182 12.23 0.18 -3.14
N ASP A 183 13.44 0.33 -2.62
CA ASP A 183 14.26 -0.77 -2.12
C ASP A 183 13.57 -1.44 -0.91
N ILE A 184 13.25 -2.73 -1.03
CA ILE A 184 12.63 -3.53 0.02
C ILE A 184 13.52 -4.69 0.51
N ASP A 185 14.81 -4.72 0.16
CA ASP A 185 15.73 -5.79 0.57
C ASP A 185 15.71 -6.03 2.09
N ALA A 186 15.69 -4.94 2.87
CA ALA A 186 15.70 -5.02 4.33
C ALA A 186 14.41 -5.60 4.93
N VAL A 187 13.33 -5.66 4.17
CA VAL A 187 11.98 -6.06 4.65
C VAL A 187 11.36 -7.20 3.86
N ILE A 188 12.07 -7.78 2.89
CA ILE A 188 11.52 -8.85 2.04
C ILE A 188 11.09 -10.08 2.86
N GLU A 189 11.85 -10.48 3.85
CA GLU A 189 11.49 -11.61 4.71
C GLU A 189 10.23 -11.31 5.54
N GLN A 190 10.11 -10.08 6.07
CA GLN A 190 8.89 -9.65 6.78
C GLN A 190 7.70 -9.60 5.83
N LYS A 191 7.86 -9.11 4.59
CA LYS A 191 6.81 -9.14 3.56
C LYS A 191 6.34 -10.57 3.29
N ILE A 192 7.25 -11.51 3.06
CA ILE A 192 6.92 -12.93 2.83
C ILE A 192 6.19 -13.53 4.04
N TYR A 193 6.66 -13.24 5.25
CA TYR A 193 6.00 -13.68 6.48
C TYR A 193 4.59 -13.10 6.62
N ALA A 194 4.40 -11.82 6.28
CA ALA A 194 3.08 -11.18 6.35
C ALA A 194 2.11 -11.76 5.31
N LEU A 195 2.55 -11.92 4.07
CA LEU A 195 1.79 -12.56 2.99
C LEU A 195 1.36 -14.00 3.32
N SER A 196 2.17 -14.74 4.08
CA SER A 196 1.84 -16.11 4.47
C SER A 196 0.61 -16.22 5.40
N ALA A 197 0.04 -15.09 5.84
CA ALA A 197 -1.23 -15.07 6.56
C ALA A 197 -2.42 -15.42 5.65
N HIS A 198 -2.33 -15.15 4.35
CA HIS A 198 -3.36 -15.50 3.37
C HIS A 198 -3.22 -16.98 2.96
N GLU A 199 -3.44 -17.89 3.92
CA GLU A 199 -3.23 -19.33 3.72
C GLU A 199 -4.10 -19.88 2.61
N SER A 200 -5.39 -19.50 2.58
CA SER A 200 -6.34 -19.93 1.56
C SER A 200 -5.92 -19.54 0.14
N GLN A 201 -5.12 -18.49 -0.01
CA GLN A 201 -4.67 -17.98 -1.31
C GLN A 201 -3.30 -18.54 -1.69
N PHE A 202 -2.26 -18.29 -0.88
CA PHE A 202 -0.87 -18.61 -1.25
C PHE A 202 -0.52 -20.10 -1.13
N PHE A 203 -1.30 -20.87 -0.36
CA PHE A 203 -1.02 -22.29 -0.14
C PHE A 203 -2.14 -23.22 -0.58
N GLU A 204 -3.28 -22.67 -1.09
CA GLU A 204 -4.40 -23.45 -1.59
C GLU A 204 -4.80 -22.97 -3.00
N TRP A 205 -5.46 -21.81 -3.16
CA TRP A 205 -6.02 -21.33 -4.41
C TRP A 205 -4.97 -21.12 -5.52
N LEU A 206 -3.94 -20.31 -5.28
CA LEU A 206 -2.92 -20.02 -6.30
C LEU A 206 -2.13 -21.25 -6.73
N PRO A 207 -1.67 -22.15 -5.82
CA PRO A 207 -1.09 -23.43 -6.24
C PRO A 207 -2.05 -24.32 -7.01
N TRP A 208 -3.34 -24.33 -6.65
CA TRP A 208 -4.34 -25.08 -7.39
C TRP A 208 -4.52 -24.55 -8.82
N THR A 209 -4.63 -23.24 -9.01
CA THR A 209 -4.73 -22.64 -10.36
C THR A 209 -3.52 -22.93 -11.24
N GLN A 210 -2.36 -23.18 -10.64
CA GLN A 210 -1.10 -23.50 -11.30
C GLN A 210 -0.88 -25.02 -11.47
N GLY A 211 -1.77 -25.88 -10.94
CA GLY A 211 -1.62 -27.32 -10.97
C GLY A 211 -0.47 -27.87 -10.12
N ILE A 212 -0.07 -27.16 -9.06
CA ILE A 212 1.04 -27.51 -8.16
C ILE A 212 0.63 -27.60 -6.70
N LEU A 213 -0.65 -27.81 -6.41
CA LEU A 213 -1.15 -27.87 -5.03
C LEU A 213 -0.50 -29.00 -4.21
N ASP A 214 -0.18 -30.11 -4.84
CA ASP A 214 0.54 -31.25 -4.24
C ASP A 214 2.01 -30.94 -3.86
N GLN A 215 2.59 -29.88 -4.42
CA GLN A 215 3.95 -29.42 -4.13
C GLN A 215 4.00 -28.45 -2.94
N VAL A 216 2.87 -28.03 -2.40
CA VAL A 216 2.83 -27.09 -1.27
C VAL A 216 3.33 -27.80 -0.01
N PRO A 217 4.38 -27.26 0.65
CA PRO A 217 4.92 -27.88 1.86
C PRO A 217 3.94 -27.83 3.05
N LYS A 218 4.13 -28.77 3.99
CA LYS A 218 3.29 -28.84 5.20
C LYS A 218 3.81 -27.98 6.35
N SER A 219 5.14 -27.86 6.49
CA SER A 219 5.73 -27.07 7.58
C SER A 219 5.70 -25.58 7.28
N LYS A 220 5.53 -24.75 8.31
CA LYS A 220 5.52 -23.28 8.15
C LYS A 220 6.81 -22.74 7.56
N GLU A 221 7.95 -23.26 7.96
CA GLU A 221 9.24 -22.82 7.48
C GLU A 221 9.40 -23.09 5.97
N GLU A 222 9.03 -24.28 5.52
CA GLU A 222 9.11 -24.64 4.10
C GLU A 222 8.08 -23.87 3.27
N ARG A 223 6.89 -23.55 3.82
CA ARG A 223 5.89 -22.67 3.18
C ARG A 223 6.45 -21.28 2.95
N LEU A 224 7.20 -20.69 3.89
CA LEU A 224 7.86 -19.40 3.67
C LEU A 224 8.90 -19.49 2.54
N LYS A 225 9.71 -20.55 2.51
CA LYS A 225 10.65 -20.80 1.41
C LYS A 225 9.94 -21.02 0.07
N PHE A 226 8.80 -21.70 0.08
CA PHE A 226 7.95 -21.89 -1.11
C PHE A 226 7.41 -20.55 -1.64
N LEU A 227 6.88 -19.72 -0.76
CA LEU A 227 6.37 -18.39 -1.10
C LEU A 227 7.49 -17.45 -1.57
N ALA A 228 8.70 -17.53 -0.97
CA ALA A 228 9.87 -16.74 -1.36
C ALA A 228 10.28 -16.94 -2.82
N LYS A 229 10.05 -18.12 -3.40
CA LYS A 229 10.36 -18.41 -4.80
C LYS A 229 9.58 -17.54 -5.81
N ARG A 230 8.52 -16.87 -5.39
CA ARG A 230 7.76 -15.94 -6.24
C ARG A 230 8.51 -14.61 -6.48
N TYR A 231 9.52 -14.31 -5.66
CA TYR A 231 10.26 -13.06 -5.74
C TYR A 231 11.57 -13.27 -6.48
N HIS A 232 11.80 -12.44 -7.49
CA HIS A 232 12.98 -12.49 -8.34
C HIS A 232 13.76 -11.17 -8.22
N PRO A 233 15.09 -11.21 -8.43
CA PRO A 233 15.89 -9.99 -8.51
C PRO A 233 15.33 -9.02 -9.56
N VAL A 234 15.27 -7.74 -9.19
CA VAL A 234 14.83 -6.69 -10.13
C VAL A 234 15.90 -6.35 -11.15
N ASP A 235 15.47 -5.99 -12.34
CA ASP A 235 16.34 -5.61 -13.46
C ASP A 235 15.76 -4.43 -14.27
N GLY A 236 16.29 -4.15 -15.44
CA GLY A 236 15.77 -3.21 -16.43
C GLY A 236 15.42 -1.84 -15.85
N ALA A 237 14.22 -1.35 -16.18
CA ALA A 237 13.75 -0.02 -15.80
C ALA A 237 13.66 0.19 -14.28
N VAL A 238 13.32 -0.86 -13.52
CA VAL A 238 13.27 -0.80 -12.06
C VAL A 238 14.67 -0.53 -11.51
N LYS A 239 15.70 -1.22 -12.02
CA LYS A 239 17.07 -1.03 -11.60
C LYS A 239 17.60 0.37 -11.93
N GLU A 240 17.29 0.89 -13.11
CA GLU A 240 17.65 2.26 -13.48
C GLU A 240 16.95 3.31 -12.59
N CYS A 241 15.70 3.08 -12.25
CA CYS A 241 14.99 3.94 -11.32
C CYS A 241 15.61 3.92 -9.92
N LEU A 242 16.03 2.74 -9.42
CA LEU A 242 16.75 2.63 -8.15
C LEU A 242 18.08 3.40 -8.16
N LYS A 243 18.85 3.31 -9.24
CA LYS A 243 20.10 4.07 -9.40
C LYS A 243 19.86 5.58 -9.38
N LYS A 244 18.79 6.05 -10.03
CA LYS A 244 18.39 7.47 -10.03
C LYS A 244 18.14 7.99 -8.59
N TYR A 245 17.46 7.23 -7.76
CA TYR A 245 17.06 7.69 -6.43
C TYR A 245 18.08 7.37 -5.33
N TYR A 246 18.79 6.25 -5.41
CA TYR A 246 19.72 5.77 -4.38
C TYR A 246 21.20 5.91 -4.76
N GLY A 247 21.49 6.41 -5.97
CA GLY A 247 22.84 6.48 -6.53
C GLY A 247 23.29 5.18 -7.20
N GLU A 248 24.17 5.29 -8.18
CA GLU A 248 24.64 4.17 -9.05
C GLU A 248 25.17 2.98 -8.22
N SER A 249 26.08 3.25 -7.27
CA SER A 249 26.74 2.20 -6.49
C SER A 249 25.80 1.42 -5.60
N TYR A 250 24.80 2.07 -5.00
CA TYR A 250 23.85 1.41 -4.10
C TYR A 250 22.68 0.80 -4.90
N GLY A 251 22.05 1.57 -5.79
CA GLY A 251 20.88 1.13 -6.56
C GLY A 251 21.16 -0.10 -7.42
N SER A 252 22.40 -0.25 -7.93
CA SER A 252 22.81 -1.44 -8.70
C SER A 252 22.82 -2.73 -7.86
N LYS A 253 22.99 -2.66 -6.54
CA LYS A 253 23.08 -3.80 -5.63
C LYS A 253 21.74 -4.25 -5.06
N VAL A 254 20.69 -3.39 -5.10
CA VAL A 254 19.36 -3.74 -4.61
C VAL A 254 18.83 -4.96 -5.36
N VAL A 255 18.34 -5.95 -4.64
CA VAL A 255 17.82 -7.21 -5.20
C VAL A 255 16.32 -7.16 -5.36
N TYR A 256 15.59 -6.67 -4.37
CA TYR A 256 14.13 -6.63 -4.35
C TYR A 256 13.63 -5.18 -4.24
N ALA A 257 12.67 -4.83 -5.08
CA ALA A 257 12.04 -3.51 -5.03
C ALA A 257 10.56 -3.60 -5.41
N GLU A 258 9.81 -2.62 -4.93
CA GLU A 258 8.47 -2.31 -5.42
C GLU A 258 8.52 -1.03 -6.25
N ALA A 259 7.90 -1.05 -7.43
CA ALA A 259 8.02 -0.01 -8.42
C ALA A 259 6.65 0.58 -8.76
N PHE A 260 6.56 1.91 -8.80
CA PHE A 260 5.32 2.62 -8.97
C PHE A 260 5.44 3.72 -10.02
N LYS A 261 4.31 4.00 -10.69
CA LYS A 261 4.13 5.11 -11.62
C LYS A 261 3.06 6.05 -11.06
N PHE A 262 3.26 7.36 -11.19
CA PHE A 262 2.22 8.35 -10.89
C PHE A 262 1.09 8.25 -11.90
N ALA A 263 -0.15 8.22 -11.40
CA ALA A 263 -1.33 8.23 -12.23
C ALA A 263 -1.48 9.56 -12.99
N GLU A 264 -2.18 9.52 -14.11
CA GLU A 264 -2.49 10.70 -14.92
C GLU A 264 -3.64 11.53 -14.32
N PHE A 265 -4.24 11.07 -13.24
CA PHE A 265 -5.30 11.75 -12.48
C PHE A 265 -4.85 12.09 -11.07
N GLY A 266 -5.62 12.94 -10.39
CA GLY A 266 -5.23 13.48 -9.09
C GLY A 266 -4.17 14.55 -9.23
N ARG A 267 -3.21 14.56 -8.33
CA ARG A 267 -2.13 15.54 -8.26
C ARG A 267 -0.78 14.89 -8.59
N ARG A 268 0.03 15.54 -9.42
CA ARG A 268 1.41 15.13 -9.64
C ARG A 268 2.32 15.86 -8.64
N PRO A 269 3.19 15.14 -7.90
CA PRO A 269 4.10 15.77 -6.95
C PRO A 269 5.27 16.42 -7.66
N GLU A 270 5.79 17.51 -7.10
CA GLU A 270 7.08 18.08 -7.49
C GLU A 270 8.24 17.22 -6.97
N SER A 271 9.43 17.36 -7.57
CA SER A 271 10.59 16.51 -7.24
C SER A 271 10.95 16.51 -5.75
N GLU A 272 10.91 17.68 -5.09
CA GLU A 272 11.17 17.79 -3.65
C GLU A 272 10.07 17.13 -2.80
N GLU A 273 8.84 17.17 -3.27
CA GLU A 273 7.71 16.55 -2.59
C GLU A 273 7.77 15.02 -2.67
N ILE A 274 8.30 14.44 -3.76
CA ILE A 274 8.51 12.99 -3.85
C ILE A 274 9.35 12.49 -2.68
N LEU A 275 10.43 13.19 -2.32
CA LEU A 275 11.30 12.81 -1.22
C LEU A 275 10.62 12.95 0.15
N LYS A 276 9.65 13.87 0.29
CA LYS A 276 8.82 13.97 1.50
C LYS A 276 7.78 12.87 1.58
N LEU A 277 7.14 12.53 0.46
CA LEU A 277 6.18 11.43 0.38
C LEU A 277 6.83 10.06 0.58
N PHE A 278 8.09 9.90 0.17
CA PHE A 278 8.85 8.65 0.29
C PHE A 278 10.12 8.83 1.13
N PRO A 279 9.99 9.05 2.45
CA PRO A 279 11.12 9.38 3.32
C PRO A 279 12.19 8.26 3.40
N MET A 280 11.83 7.01 3.05
CA MET A 280 12.78 5.89 2.98
C MET A 280 13.83 6.08 1.89
N VAL A 281 13.53 6.85 0.84
CA VAL A 281 14.47 7.11 -0.25
C VAL A 281 15.59 8.06 0.17
N ASN A 282 15.35 8.97 1.11
CA ASN A 282 16.33 9.96 1.58
C ASN A 282 17.37 9.43 2.58
N LYS A 283 17.15 8.27 3.20
CA LYS A 283 17.99 7.78 4.30
C LYS A 283 19.34 7.16 3.88
N LYS A 284 19.60 7.04 2.57
CA LYS A 284 20.73 6.25 2.06
C LYS A 284 21.76 7.05 1.26
N LYS A 285 21.72 8.38 1.38
CA LYS A 285 22.80 9.25 0.85
C LYS A 285 23.91 9.43 1.87
#